data_62b70d4cf3775baf4faa0137819fdbca
#
_entry.id   62b70d4cf3775baf4faa0137819fdbca
#
_cell.length_a   1.000
_cell.length_b   1.000
_cell.length_c   1.000
_cell.angle_alpha   90.00
_cell.angle_beta   90.00
_cell.angle_gamma   90.00
#
_symmetry.space_group_name_H-M   'P 1'
#
loop_
_entity.id
_entity.type
_entity.pdbx_description
1 polymer ?
#
loop_
_entity_poly.entity_id
_entity_poly.type
_entity_poly.pdbx_seq_one_letter_code
_entity_poly.pdbx_strand_id
1 'polypeptide(L)'
;MRGEQYLTRKVQFSLVYDKGRSWAGKEIVIRALPNGLDLSRYGFVVSRRVGKAVVRNRVKRLLREILRQTPLRPGWDIIFLARTPAAMTSYAKLGESVRNLLFRAGLYVGEYEGVSPGTN
;
A
#
# COMPACT_ATOMS: atom_id res chain seq x y z
N MET A 1 -11.64 -3.67 -11.63
CA MET A 1 -10.41 -4.20 -11.03
C MET A 1 -10.36 -5.70 -11.19
N ARG A 2 -9.28 -6.20 -11.64
CA ARG A 2 -9.16 -7.63 -11.90
C ARG A 2 -8.57 -8.35 -10.69
N GLY A 3 -9.03 -9.60 -10.47
CA GLY A 3 -8.56 -10.39 -9.37
C GLY A 3 -7.06 -10.65 -9.38
N GLU A 4 -6.47 -10.72 -10.56
CA GLU A 4 -5.04 -10.98 -10.68
C GLU A 4 -4.18 -9.83 -10.16
N GLN A 5 -4.76 -8.69 -9.86
CA GLN A 5 -4.03 -7.58 -9.27
C GLN A 5 -3.93 -7.66 -7.76
N TYR A 6 -4.45 -8.70 -7.17
CA TYR A 6 -4.38 -8.89 -5.73
C TYR A 6 -3.56 -10.10 -5.36
N LEU A 7 -2.80 -9.95 -4.27
CA LEU A 7 -2.11 -11.09 -3.69
C LEU A 7 -3.15 -11.97 -3.00
N THR A 8 -3.14 -13.27 -3.32
CA THR A 8 -4.16 -14.19 -2.81
C THR A 8 -3.58 -15.37 -2.05
N ARG A 9 -2.30 -15.66 -2.19
CA ARG A 9 -1.69 -16.85 -1.60
C ARG A 9 -0.74 -16.49 -0.49
N LYS A 10 -0.71 -17.32 0.54
CA LYS A 10 0.21 -17.14 1.66
C LYS A 10 1.66 -17.03 1.21
N VAL A 11 2.05 -17.84 0.24
CA VAL A 11 3.43 -17.83 -0.22
C VAL A 11 3.81 -16.49 -0.84
N GLN A 12 2.86 -15.82 -1.48
CA GLN A 12 3.10 -14.51 -2.06
C GLN A 12 3.40 -13.48 -0.98
N PHE A 13 2.58 -13.49 0.08
CA PHE A 13 2.80 -12.59 1.21
C PHE A 13 4.13 -12.90 1.90
N SER A 14 4.42 -14.18 2.10
CA SER A 14 5.65 -14.59 2.76
C SER A 14 6.89 -14.13 2.03
N LEU A 15 6.87 -14.22 0.71
CA LEU A 15 8.00 -13.77 -0.10
C LEU A 15 8.25 -12.28 0.07
N VAL A 16 7.18 -11.48 0.06
CA VAL A 16 7.33 -10.03 0.21
C VAL A 16 7.84 -9.72 1.62
N TYR A 17 7.32 -10.38 2.64
CA TYR A 17 7.81 -10.18 4.01
C TYR A 17 9.27 -10.55 4.15
N ASP A 18 9.67 -11.62 3.50
CA ASP A 18 11.00 -12.19 3.66
C ASP A 18 12.05 -11.43 2.87
N LYS A 19 11.73 -11.05 1.65
CA LYS A 19 12.72 -10.51 0.71
C LYS A 19 12.43 -9.08 0.28
N GLY A 20 11.29 -8.54 0.63
CA GLY A 20 10.92 -7.19 0.21
C GLY A 20 11.57 -6.11 1.04
N ARG A 21 11.49 -4.89 0.54
CA ARG A 21 11.93 -3.70 1.26
C ARG A 21 10.75 -2.99 1.86
N SER A 22 11.00 -2.21 2.90
CA SER A 22 9.95 -1.54 3.68
C SER A 22 10.11 -0.05 3.68
N TRP A 23 8.99 0.65 3.67
CA TRP A 23 8.94 2.09 3.89
C TRP A 23 7.80 2.35 4.88
N ALA A 24 8.09 3.11 5.92
CA ALA A 24 7.12 3.33 7.00
C ALA A 24 6.61 4.75 7.01
N GLY A 25 5.30 4.88 7.17
CA GLY A 25 4.64 6.14 7.41
C GLY A 25 3.86 6.05 8.72
N LYS A 26 3.15 7.13 9.05
CA LYS A 26 2.38 7.17 10.28
C LYS A 26 1.18 6.22 10.26
N GLU A 27 0.47 6.19 9.15
CA GLU A 27 -0.76 5.41 9.03
C GLU A 27 -0.55 4.07 8.35
N ILE A 28 0.45 3.97 7.50
CA ILE A 28 0.67 2.83 6.63
C ILE A 28 2.15 2.49 6.58
N VAL A 29 2.44 1.21 6.50
CA VAL A 29 3.78 0.71 6.14
C VAL A 29 3.60 -0.04 4.83
N ILE A 30 4.48 0.16 3.87
CA ILE A 30 4.45 -0.65 2.67
C ILE A 30 5.70 -1.54 2.61
N ARG A 31 5.51 -2.74 2.06
CA ARG A 31 6.61 -3.64 1.72
C ARG A 31 6.45 -4.04 0.28
N ALA A 32 7.55 -4.02 -0.46
CA ALA A 32 7.47 -4.26 -1.90
C ALA A 32 8.61 -5.14 -2.37
N LEU A 33 8.30 -5.98 -3.35
CA LEU A 33 9.25 -6.90 -3.95
C LEU A 33 8.95 -6.99 -5.45
N PRO A 34 9.97 -6.92 -6.33
CA PRO A 34 9.73 -7.16 -7.75
C PRO A 34 9.18 -8.57 -7.97
N ASN A 35 8.22 -8.70 -8.88
CA ASN A 35 7.56 -10.00 -9.11
C ASN A 35 7.82 -10.61 -10.48
N GLY A 36 8.50 -9.90 -11.37
CA GLY A 36 8.80 -10.41 -12.71
C GLY A 36 7.62 -10.49 -13.66
N LEU A 37 6.49 -9.89 -13.28
CA LEU A 37 5.28 -9.90 -14.09
C LEU A 37 5.10 -8.56 -14.80
N ASP A 38 4.12 -8.52 -15.71
CA ASP A 38 3.78 -7.29 -16.41
C ASP A 38 2.87 -6.38 -15.60
N LEU A 39 2.42 -6.85 -14.44
CA LEU A 39 1.51 -6.09 -13.60
C LEU A 39 1.97 -6.15 -12.17
N SER A 40 1.43 -5.24 -11.36
CA SER A 40 1.68 -5.23 -9.93
C SER A 40 0.49 -5.85 -9.21
N ARG A 41 0.77 -6.49 -8.08
CA ARG A 41 -0.26 -7.10 -7.26
C ARG A 41 -0.22 -6.49 -5.87
N TYR A 42 -1.39 -6.39 -5.24
CA TYR A 42 -1.54 -5.70 -3.97
C TYR A 42 -2.09 -6.61 -2.90
N GLY A 43 -1.61 -6.44 -1.69
CA GLY A 43 -2.18 -7.09 -0.52
C GLY A 43 -2.42 -6.05 0.56
N PHE A 44 -3.51 -6.22 1.31
CA PHE A 44 -3.83 -5.32 2.41
C PHE A 44 -3.87 -6.11 3.69
N VAL A 45 -3.11 -5.65 4.68
CA VAL A 45 -3.08 -6.28 5.99
C VAL A 45 -3.53 -5.25 7.01
N VAL A 46 -4.69 -5.52 7.62
CA VAL A 46 -5.26 -4.64 8.63
C VAL A 46 -5.55 -5.52 9.84
N SER A 47 -4.70 -5.41 10.86
CA SER A 47 -4.82 -6.27 12.03
C SER A 47 -5.94 -5.81 12.96
N ARG A 48 -6.27 -6.67 13.92
CA ARG A 48 -7.30 -6.36 14.91
C ARG A 48 -6.95 -5.14 15.76
N ARG A 49 -5.67 -4.80 15.85
CA ARG A 49 -5.24 -3.62 16.61
C ARG A 49 -5.78 -2.32 16.01
N VAL A 50 -6.06 -2.32 14.71
CA VAL A 50 -6.60 -1.14 14.04
C VAL A 50 -8.03 -0.90 14.47
N GLY A 51 -8.79 -1.96 14.70
CA GLY A 51 -10.17 -1.83 15.14
C GLY A 51 -11.01 -3.05 14.84
N LYS A 52 -12.29 -2.91 15.10
CA LYS A 52 -13.27 -3.97 14.83
C LYS A 52 -13.39 -4.20 13.33
N ALA A 53 -14.09 -5.26 12.96
CA ALA A 53 -14.23 -5.65 11.57
C ALA A 53 -14.75 -4.52 10.68
N VAL A 54 -15.71 -3.74 11.18
CA VAL A 54 -16.27 -2.60 10.44
C VAL A 54 -15.16 -1.59 10.09
N VAL A 55 -14.32 -1.29 11.08
CA VAL A 55 -13.20 -0.34 10.89
C VAL A 55 -12.18 -0.91 9.91
N ARG A 56 -11.83 -2.17 10.10
CA ARG A 56 -10.83 -2.81 9.23
C ARG A 56 -11.32 -2.88 7.79
N ASN A 57 -12.57 -3.20 7.59
CA ASN A 57 -13.14 -3.25 6.25
C ASN A 57 -13.18 -1.88 5.59
N ARG A 58 -13.46 -0.85 6.39
CA ARG A 58 -13.43 0.53 5.91
C ARG A 58 -12.04 0.91 5.42
N VAL A 59 -11.01 0.58 6.22
CA VAL A 59 -9.63 0.90 5.86
C VAL A 59 -9.25 0.20 4.56
N LYS A 60 -9.58 -1.08 4.43
CA LYS A 60 -9.30 -1.82 3.20
C LYS A 60 -10.00 -1.21 2.00
N ARG A 61 -11.25 -0.79 2.17
CA ARG A 61 -12.00 -0.16 1.08
C ARG A 61 -11.36 1.15 0.66
N LEU A 62 -10.92 1.96 1.62
CA LEU A 62 -10.24 3.21 1.32
C LEU A 62 -8.93 2.96 0.56
N LEU A 63 -8.18 1.98 0.99
CA LEU A 63 -6.93 1.64 0.31
C LEU A 63 -7.17 1.20 -1.13
N ARG A 64 -8.19 0.36 -1.36
CA ARG A 64 -8.53 -0.07 -2.71
C ARG A 64 -8.90 1.13 -3.58
N GLU A 65 -9.67 2.04 -3.03
CA GLU A 65 -10.10 3.23 -3.76
C GLU A 65 -8.90 4.11 -4.10
N ILE A 66 -8.01 4.30 -3.14
CA ILE A 66 -6.81 5.10 -3.35
C ILE A 66 -5.94 4.50 -4.45
N LEU A 67 -5.72 3.19 -4.40
CA LEU A 67 -4.87 2.53 -5.40
C LEU A 67 -5.47 2.55 -6.79
N ARG A 68 -6.80 2.51 -6.87
CA ARG A 68 -7.47 2.58 -8.16
C ARG A 68 -7.12 3.87 -8.90
N GLN A 69 -6.84 4.92 -8.16
CA GLN A 69 -6.56 6.23 -8.71
C GLN A 69 -5.09 6.60 -8.69
N THR A 70 -4.22 5.67 -8.28
CA THR A 70 -2.81 5.97 -8.13
C THR A 70 -2.03 5.22 -9.20
N PRO A 71 -1.31 5.94 -10.07
CA PRO A 71 -0.51 5.27 -11.10
C PRO A 71 0.73 4.64 -10.49
N LEU A 72 0.90 3.35 -10.72
CA LEU A 72 1.99 2.58 -10.14
C LEU A 72 2.80 1.88 -11.22
N ARG A 73 4.08 1.68 -10.94
CA ARG A 73 4.92 0.88 -11.80
C ARG A 73 4.42 -0.56 -11.81
N PRO A 74 4.40 -1.21 -12.98
CA PRO A 74 4.08 -2.63 -13.02
C PRO A 74 5.26 -3.47 -12.53
N GLY A 75 4.98 -4.73 -12.20
CA GLY A 75 6.04 -5.67 -11.87
C GLY A 75 6.39 -5.76 -10.41
N TRP A 76 5.52 -5.33 -9.51
CA TRP A 76 5.80 -5.35 -8.09
C TRP A 76 4.68 -6.01 -7.30
N ASP A 77 5.05 -6.75 -6.27
CA ASP A 77 4.12 -7.20 -5.25
C ASP A 77 4.26 -6.25 -4.07
N ILE A 78 3.16 -5.62 -3.69
CA ILE A 78 3.18 -4.58 -2.66
C ILE A 78 2.17 -4.91 -1.58
N ILE A 79 2.63 -4.97 -0.34
CA ILE A 79 1.75 -5.17 0.81
C ILE A 79 1.59 -3.82 1.53
N PHE A 80 0.35 -3.45 1.77
CA PHE A 80 0.00 -2.26 2.52
C PHE A 80 -0.47 -2.69 3.89
N LEU A 81 0.32 -2.35 4.91
CA LEU A 81 0.01 -2.71 6.30
C LEU A 81 -0.51 -1.47 7.00
N ALA A 82 -1.76 -1.54 7.46
CA ALA A 82 -2.35 -0.42 8.17
C ALA A 82 -1.88 -0.41 9.62
N ARG A 83 -1.50 0.76 10.08
CA ARG A 83 -1.15 1.00 11.48
C ARG A 83 -2.36 1.55 12.22
N THR A 84 -2.30 1.51 13.54
CA THR A 84 -3.42 1.96 14.37
C THR A 84 -3.99 3.33 13.98
N PRO A 85 -3.16 4.34 13.68
CA PRO A 85 -3.72 5.64 13.29
C PRO A 85 -4.59 5.62 12.03
N ALA A 86 -4.47 4.59 11.20
CA ALA A 86 -5.29 4.50 9.99
C ALA A 86 -6.78 4.41 10.32
N ALA A 87 -7.13 3.95 11.52
CA ALA A 87 -8.52 3.80 11.93
C ALA A 87 -9.27 5.12 11.91
N MET A 88 -8.58 6.22 12.22
CA MET A 88 -9.19 7.54 12.35
C MET A 88 -8.83 8.48 11.21
N THR A 89 -8.15 7.97 10.20
CA THR A 89 -7.63 8.82 9.13
C THR A 89 -8.67 9.00 8.04
N SER A 90 -8.76 10.22 7.51
CA SER A 90 -9.66 10.50 6.40
C SER A 90 -9.12 9.89 5.10
N TYR A 91 -10.00 9.76 4.13
CA TYR A 91 -9.61 9.29 2.80
C TYR A 91 -8.47 10.14 2.23
N ALA A 92 -8.59 11.45 2.34
CA ALA A 92 -7.60 12.37 1.78
C ALA A 92 -6.23 12.18 2.43
N LYS A 93 -6.21 12.09 3.75
CA LYS A 93 -4.94 11.91 4.47
C LYS A 93 -4.33 10.55 4.24
N LEU A 94 -5.16 9.53 4.21
CA LEU A 94 -4.67 8.18 3.95
C LEU A 94 -4.09 8.10 2.54
N GLY A 95 -4.76 8.71 1.56
CA GLY A 95 -4.27 8.75 0.19
C GLY A 95 -2.93 9.47 0.09
N GLU A 96 -2.79 10.56 0.83
CA GLU A 96 -1.54 11.31 0.85
C GLU A 96 -0.41 10.47 1.41
N SER A 97 -0.66 9.76 2.51
CA SER A 97 0.32 8.85 3.10
C SER A 97 0.75 7.76 2.13
N VAL A 98 -0.23 7.14 1.49
CA VAL A 98 0.05 6.05 0.54
C VAL A 98 0.89 6.56 -0.62
N ARG A 99 0.49 7.66 -1.23
CA ARG A 99 1.22 8.20 -2.38
C ARG A 99 2.63 8.63 -2.01
N ASN A 100 2.78 9.21 -0.81
CA ASN A 100 4.09 9.61 -0.32
C ASN A 100 5.03 8.41 -0.20
N LEU A 101 4.54 7.32 0.39
CA LEU A 101 5.35 6.12 0.55
C LEU A 101 5.69 5.50 -0.80
N LEU A 102 4.74 5.48 -1.71
CA LEU A 102 5.00 4.92 -3.04
C LEU A 102 6.00 5.77 -3.81
N PHE A 103 5.94 7.07 -3.63
CA PHE A 103 6.93 7.95 -4.25
C PHE A 103 8.31 7.69 -3.67
N ARG A 104 8.42 7.58 -2.36
CA ARG A 104 9.70 7.29 -1.71
C ARG A 104 10.28 5.96 -2.15
N ALA A 105 9.42 5.01 -2.42
CA ALA A 105 9.85 3.68 -2.86
C ALA A 105 10.19 3.62 -4.36
N GLY A 106 9.93 4.71 -5.09
CA GLY A 106 10.17 4.72 -6.53
C GLY A 106 9.12 3.99 -7.33
N LEU A 107 7.96 3.76 -6.74
CA LEU A 107 6.88 3.00 -7.37
C LEU A 107 5.77 3.86 -7.95
N TYR A 108 5.77 5.14 -7.63
CA TYR A 108 4.78 6.08 -8.15
C TYR A 108 5.17 6.51 -9.56
N VAL A 109 4.22 6.44 -10.48
CA VAL A 109 4.47 6.82 -11.87
C VAL A 109 3.82 8.17 -12.12
N GLY A 110 4.55 9.06 -12.80
CA GLY A 110 4.04 10.38 -13.11
C GLY A 110 4.53 11.40 -12.10
N GLU A 111 3.88 12.57 -12.12
CA GLU A 111 4.28 13.66 -11.25
C GLU A 111 3.66 13.54 -9.88
N TYR A 112 4.49 13.63 -8.85
CA TYR A 112 4.03 13.63 -7.48
C TYR A 112 3.97 15.07 -7.00
N GLU A 113 2.79 15.50 -6.59
CA GLU A 113 2.56 16.89 -6.18
C GLU A 113 2.70 17.13 -4.68
N GLY A 114 2.89 16.08 -3.93
CA GLY A 114 3.08 16.22 -2.50
C GLY A 114 4.51 16.58 -2.15
N VAL A 115 4.74 16.88 -0.87
CA VAL A 115 6.08 17.17 -0.39
C VAL A 115 6.84 15.86 -0.20
N SER A 116 7.92 15.72 -0.92
CA SER A 116 8.74 14.52 -0.82
C SER A 116 9.68 14.63 0.38
N PRO A 117 9.66 13.63 1.27
CA PRO A 117 10.59 13.67 2.41
C PRO A 117 12.05 13.66 1.99
N GLY A 118 12.33 13.09 0.83
CA GLY A 118 13.69 12.99 0.34
C GLY A 118 14.25 14.30 -0.19
N THR A 119 13.41 15.30 -0.38
CA THR A 119 13.85 16.58 -0.93
C THR A 119 14.12 17.63 0.12
N ASN A 120 13.89 17.30 1.33
CA ASN A 120 14.08 18.23 2.43
C ASN A 120 15.53 18.34 2.84
#